data_ca8553289ca8ccca0ded58f7dec2c328
#
_entry.id   ca8553289ca8ccca0ded58f7dec2c328
#
_cell.length_a   1.000
_cell.length_b   1.000
_cell.length_c   1.000
_cell.angle_alpha   90.00
_cell.angle_beta   90.00
_cell.angle_gamma   90.00
#
_symmetry.space_group_name_H-M   'P 1'
#
loop_
_entity.id
_entity.type
_entity.pdbx_description
1 polymer ?
#
loop_
_entity_poly.entity_id
_entity_poly.type
_entity_poly.pdbx_seq_one_letter_code
_entity_poly.pdbx_strand_id
1 'polypeptide(L)'
;MARYEFDQRWPGVMQKELGADFHVYENALNGRTTVFDDPIEEGRCGKATLETALLMNAPLDLVILMLGTNDTKLRFNVSAWDIGWGMDLLIQYVRRTLSPAPRILVTSPVALGTEWDNTILGTCFDTASSEKSRALPEIYAYIASRNGCDFFDAALHAKAGRDCVHLAPEEHRNLGAALALEVKRILCGS
;
A
#
# COMPACT_ATOMS: atom_id res chain seq x y z
N MET A 1 -0.11 -19.17 0.89
CA MET A 1 -1.51 -18.79 1.21
C MET A 1 -2.24 -18.57 -0.11
N ALA A 2 -3.44 -19.12 -0.26
CA ALA A 2 -4.27 -18.86 -1.43
C ALA A 2 -4.69 -17.38 -1.43
N ARG A 3 -4.73 -16.75 -2.61
CA ARG A 3 -5.21 -15.39 -2.77
C ARG A 3 -6.74 -15.37 -2.65
N TYR A 4 -7.30 -14.42 -1.90
CA TYR A 4 -8.76 -14.22 -1.85
C TYR A 4 -9.31 -13.88 -3.24
N GLU A 5 -10.57 -14.18 -3.46
CA GLU A 5 -11.28 -13.76 -4.67
C GLU A 5 -11.32 -12.24 -4.82
N PHE A 6 -11.51 -11.74 -6.04
CA PHE A 6 -11.42 -10.31 -6.32
C PHE A 6 -12.39 -9.48 -5.45
N ASP A 7 -13.62 -9.94 -5.32
CA ASP A 7 -14.69 -9.28 -4.55
C ASP A 7 -14.48 -9.32 -3.02
N GLN A 8 -13.55 -10.15 -2.56
CA GLN A 8 -13.16 -10.24 -1.14
C GLN A 8 -11.97 -9.34 -0.80
N ARG A 9 -11.16 -8.96 -1.78
CA ARG A 9 -10.00 -8.08 -1.59
C ARG A 9 -10.43 -6.61 -1.58
N TRP A 10 -9.74 -5.78 -0.82
CA TRP A 10 -10.09 -4.37 -0.71
C TRP A 10 -10.21 -3.61 -2.04
N PRO A 11 -9.41 -3.89 -3.11
CA PRO A 11 -9.63 -3.22 -4.39
C PRO A 11 -10.95 -3.59 -5.05
N GLY A 12 -11.35 -4.86 -4.97
CA GLY A 12 -12.64 -5.32 -5.51
C GLY A 12 -13.82 -4.81 -4.69
N VAL A 13 -13.69 -4.77 -3.35
CA VAL A 13 -14.68 -4.12 -2.48
C VAL A 13 -14.79 -2.64 -2.84
N MET A 14 -13.67 -1.92 -2.96
CA MET A 14 -13.64 -0.52 -3.36
C MET A 14 -14.30 -0.31 -4.72
N GLN A 15 -14.02 -1.16 -5.72
CA GLN A 15 -14.68 -1.11 -7.03
C GLN A 15 -16.20 -1.21 -6.91
N LYS A 16 -16.69 -2.13 -6.08
CA LYS A 16 -18.13 -2.33 -5.85
C LYS A 16 -18.77 -1.09 -5.21
N GLU A 17 -18.14 -0.52 -4.20
CA GLU A 17 -18.62 0.67 -3.49
C GLU A 17 -18.57 1.95 -4.34
N LEU A 18 -17.61 2.04 -5.25
CA LEU A 18 -17.48 3.16 -6.19
C LEU A 18 -18.58 3.12 -7.27
N GLY A 19 -18.98 1.93 -7.71
CA GLY A 19 -19.99 1.75 -8.76
C GLY A 19 -19.43 1.77 -10.18
N ALA A 20 -20.33 1.85 -11.16
CA ALA A 20 -20.02 1.69 -12.57
C ALA A 20 -19.27 2.88 -13.22
N ASP A 21 -19.33 4.05 -12.58
CA ASP A 21 -18.66 5.26 -13.09
C ASP A 21 -17.13 5.25 -12.84
N PHE A 22 -16.64 4.26 -12.09
CA PHE A 22 -15.24 4.09 -11.76
C PHE A 22 -14.73 2.75 -12.27
N HIS A 23 -13.44 2.71 -12.58
CA HIS A 23 -12.74 1.47 -12.89
C HIS A 23 -11.46 1.35 -12.06
N VAL A 24 -11.34 0.25 -11.31
CA VAL A 24 -10.19 -0.02 -10.43
C VAL A 24 -9.28 -1.06 -11.05
N TYR A 25 -8.06 -0.66 -11.40
CA TYR A 25 -6.99 -1.56 -11.82
C TYR A 25 -6.18 -2.03 -10.61
N GLU A 26 -6.21 -3.32 -10.33
CA GLU A 26 -5.42 -3.89 -9.24
C GLU A 26 -4.03 -4.29 -9.71
N ASN A 27 -2.99 -3.69 -9.13
CA ASN A 27 -1.59 -4.07 -9.37
C ASN A 27 -0.90 -4.44 -8.06
N ALA A 28 -1.32 -5.55 -7.46
CA ALA A 28 -0.81 -6.02 -6.18
C ALA A 28 -0.05 -7.36 -6.32
N LEU A 29 1.05 -7.47 -5.59
CA LEU A 29 1.87 -8.67 -5.50
C LEU A 29 2.28 -8.91 -4.04
N ASN A 30 2.11 -10.15 -3.55
CA ASN A 30 2.58 -10.53 -2.22
C ASN A 30 4.10 -10.34 -2.13
N GLY A 31 4.57 -9.87 -0.98
CA GLY A 31 6.00 -9.63 -0.77
C GLY A 31 6.53 -8.33 -1.38
N ARG A 32 5.70 -7.54 -2.10
CA ARG A 32 6.16 -6.32 -2.78
C ARG A 32 6.65 -5.27 -1.79
N THR A 33 7.83 -4.74 -2.06
CA THR A 33 8.49 -3.63 -1.37
C THR A 33 8.21 -2.30 -2.07
N THR A 34 8.66 -1.19 -1.52
CA THR A 34 8.67 0.11 -2.20
C THR A 34 9.71 0.12 -3.32
N VAL A 35 10.99 0.23 -2.98
CA VAL A 35 12.11 0.39 -3.94
C VAL A 35 13.25 -0.61 -3.72
N PHE A 36 13.17 -1.43 -2.67
CA PHE A 36 14.23 -2.37 -2.31
C PHE A 36 14.05 -3.70 -3.04
N ASP A 37 15.12 -4.19 -3.66
CA ASP A 37 15.14 -5.54 -4.21
C ASP A 37 15.21 -6.56 -3.07
N ASP A 38 14.34 -7.56 -3.11
CA ASP A 38 14.37 -8.64 -2.13
C ASP A 38 15.41 -9.68 -2.59
N PRO A 39 16.47 -9.93 -1.80
CA PRO A 39 17.52 -10.86 -2.21
C PRO A 39 17.08 -12.33 -2.19
N ILE A 40 15.92 -12.64 -1.61
CA ILE A 40 15.38 -13.99 -1.49
C ILE A 40 14.15 -14.19 -2.37
N GLU A 41 13.28 -13.18 -2.45
CA GLU A 41 12.05 -13.20 -3.23
C GLU A 41 12.20 -12.27 -4.45
N GLU A 42 12.70 -12.80 -5.56
CA GLU A 42 12.91 -12.04 -6.78
C GLU A 42 11.64 -11.35 -7.32
N GLY A 43 11.81 -10.20 -7.97
CA GLY A 43 10.73 -9.46 -8.63
C GLY A 43 9.77 -8.77 -7.65
N ARG A 44 10.18 -8.50 -6.41
CA ARG A 44 9.34 -7.84 -5.41
C ARG A 44 9.50 -6.33 -5.34
N CYS A 45 10.49 -5.75 -6.00
CA CYS A 45 10.70 -4.30 -6.05
C CYS A 45 9.54 -3.60 -6.76
N GLY A 46 8.77 -2.80 -6.02
CA GLY A 46 7.61 -2.07 -6.56
C GLY A 46 8.02 -1.06 -7.62
N LYS A 47 9.13 -0.34 -7.41
CA LYS A 47 9.67 0.60 -8.37
C LYS A 47 9.97 -0.03 -9.73
N ALA A 48 10.49 -1.26 -9.76
CA ALA A 48 10.90 -1.92 -10.99
C ALA A 48 9.73 -2.22 -11.95
N THR A 49 8.51 -2.37 -11.41
CA THR A 49 7.32 -2.72 -12.21
C THR A 49 6.32 -1.58 -12.35
N LEU A 50 6.53 -0.46 -11.64
CA LEU A 50 5.57 0.63 -11.57
C LEU A 50 5.34 1.30 -12.92
N GLU A 51 6.40 1.62 -13.66
CA GLU A 51 6.30 2.28 -14.96
C GLU A 51 5.44 1.48 -15.94
N THR A 52 5.73 0.18 -16.07
CA THR A 52 4.95 -0.71 -16.94
C THR A 52 3.48 -0.73 -16.53
N ALA A 53 3.20 -0.83 -15.22
CA ALA A 53 1.83 -0.85 -14.72
C ALA A 53 1.09 0.45 -15.01
N LEU A 54 1.74 1.60 -14.87
CA LEU A 54 1.16 2.90 -15.18
C LEU A 54 0.83 3.05 -16.67
N LEU A 55 1.78 2.71 -17.55
CA LEU A 55 1.61 2.84 -18.99
C LEU A 55 0.55 1.88 -19.55
N MET A 56 0.47 0.66 -19.01
CA MET A 56 -0.53 -0.33 -19.44
C MET A 56 -1.97 0.05 -19.10
N ASN A 57 -2.17 0.86 -18.05
CA ASN A 57 -3.49 1.23 -17.55
C ASN A 57 -3.82 2.72 -17.76
N ALA A 58 -2.96 3.49 -18.42
CA ALA A 58 -3.22 4.90 -18.73
C ALA A 58 -4.38 5.06 -19.72
N PRO A 59 -5.18 6.15 -19.64
CA PRO A 59 -5.06 7.24 -18.66
C PRO A 59 -5.56 6.87 -17.26
N LEU A 60 -4.99 7.48 -16.23
CA LEU A 60 -5.37 7.28 -14.84
C LEU A 60 -5.72 8.62 -14.20
N ASP A 61 -6.84 8.69 -13.47
CA ASP A 61 -7.26 9.87 -12.71
C ASP A 61 -6.62 9.89 -11.31
N LEU A 62 -6.41 8.71 -10.72
CA LEU A 62 -5.83 8.54 -9.39
C LEU A 62 -4.94 7.30 -9.34
N VAL A 63 -3.80 7.42 -8.67
CA VAL A 63 -2.94 6.28 -8.29
C VAL A 63 -2.89 6.16 -6.77
N ILE A 64 -3.26 5.00 -6.25
CA ILE A 64 -3.15 4.67 -4.81
C ILE A 64 -1.85 3.90 -4.59
N LEU A 65 -0.94 4.45 -3.79
CA LEU A 65 0.32 3.82 -3.41
C LEU A 65 0.21 3.32 -1.97
N MET A 66 0.07 2.00 -1.78
CA MET A 66 0.02 1.35 -0.46
C MET A 66 1.06 0.24 -0.40
N LEU A 67 2.28 0.57 -0.01
CA LEU A 67 3.43 -0.31 0.16
C LEU A 67 4.16 0.05 1.46
N GLY A 68 5.17 -0.73 1.84
CA GLY A 68 6.02 -0.47 3.00
C GLY A 68 6.01 -1.60 4.03
N THR A 69 4.96 -2.42 4.07
CA THR A 69 4.90 -3.57 4.99
C THR A 69 6.09 -4.51 4.80
N ASN A 70 6.39 -4.91 3.57
CA ASN A 70 7.46 -5.87 3.29
C ASN A 70 8.86 -5.28 3.45
N ASP A 71 9.00 -3.98 3.34
CA ASP A 71 10.25 -3.24 3.59
C ASP A 71 10.68 -3.33 5.05
N THR A 72 9.73 -3.57 5.98
CA THR A 72 10.05 -3.75 7.40
C THR A 72 10.70 -5.09 7.74
N LYS A 73 10.74 -6.05 6.79
CA LYS A 73 11.37 -7.37 7.00
C LYS A 73 12.81 -7.21 7.48
N LEU A 74 13.21 -8.07 8.41
CA LEU A 74 14.54 -8.08 9.02
C LEU A 74 15.69 -8.00 8.01
N ARG A 75 15.57 -8.73 6.90
CA ARG A 75 16.62 -8.85 5.88
C ARG A 75 16.98 -7.54 5.19
N PHE A 76 16.08 -6.54 5.18
CA PHE A 76 16.38 -5.24 4.55
C PHE A 76 17.18 -4.32 5.46
N ASN A 77 17.03 -4.46 6.78
CA ASN A 77 17.73 -3.63 7.77
C ASN A 77 17.67 -2.12 7.50
N VAL A 78 16.52 -1.64 7.01
CA VAL A 78 16.26 -0.22 6.69
C VAL A 78 15.46 0.44 7.81
N SER A 79 15.58 1.75 7.95
CA SER A 79 14.77 2.53 8.87
C SER A 79 13.36 2.79 8.31
N ALA A 80 12.42 3.21 9.17
CA ALA A 80 11.10 3.65 8.71
C ALA A 80 11.18 4.87 7.78
N TRP A 81 12.16 5.75 7.98
CA TRP A 81 12.42 6.89 7.08
C TRP A 81 12.96 6.46 5.71
N ASP A 82 13.80 5.41 5.63
CA ASP A 82 14.24 4.87 4.33
C ASP A 82 13.05 4.34 3.53
N ILE A 83 12.07 3.70 4.22
CA ILE A 83 10.83 3.27 3.60
C ILE A 83 10.02 4.48 3.11
N GLY A 84 9.94 5.55 3.91
CA GLY A 84 9.32 6.81 3.52
C GLY A 84 9.97 7.43 2.28
N TRP A 85 11.30 7.49 2.22
CA TRP A 85 12.01 7.97 1.03
C TRP A 85 11.80 7.06 -0.18
N GLY A 86 11.61 5.77 0.03
CA GLY A 86 11.17 4.84 -1.01
C GLY A 86 9.79 5.23 -1.58
N MET A 87 8.84 5.60 -0.72
CA MET A 87 7.52 6.09 -1.13
C MET A 87 7.63 7.42 -1.89
N ASP A 88 8.47 8.35 -1.44
CA ASP A 88 8.75 9.60 -2.16
C ASP A 88 9.24 9.34 -3.60
N LEU A 89 10.18 8.39 -3.75
CA LEU A 89 10.65 7.97 -5.08
C LEU A 89 9.52 7.41 -5.95
N LEU A 90 8.59 6.62 -5.40
CA LEU A 90 7.44 6.11 -6.17
C LEU A 90 6.52 7.24 -6.65
N ILE A 91 6.28 8.26 -5.81
CA ILE A 91 5.52 9.46 -6.19
C ILE A 91 6.18 10.16 -7.39
N GLN A 92 7.50 10.37 -7.32
CA GLN A 92 8.26 10.98 -8.43
C GLN A 92 8.18 10.12 -9.71
N TYR A 93 8.18 8.79 -9.55
CA TYR A 93 8.01 7.88 -10.69
C TYR A 93 6.64 8.05 -11.37
N VAL A 94 5.55 8.08 -10.62
CA VAL A 94 4.20 8.32 -11.18
C VAL A 94 4.18 9.61 -11.98
N ARG A 95 4.69 10.70 -11.40
CA ARG A 95 4.66 12.03 -12.02
C ARG A 95 5.46 12.16 -13.30
N ARG A 96 6.60 11.48 -13.40
CA ARG A 96 7.44 11.54 -14.61
C ARG A 96 6.99 10.58 -15.71
N THR A 97 6.25 9.52 -15.33
CA THR A 97 5.79 8.50 -16.28
C THR A 97 4.53 8.95 -17.03
N LEU A 98 3.61 9.62 -16.35
CA LEU A 98 2.32 10.04 -16.90
C LEU A 98 2.22 11.56 -17.05
N SER A 99 1.74 12.02 -18.21
CA SER A 99 1.49 13.44 -18.49
C SER A 99 0.14 13.62 -19.20
N PRO A 100 -0.85 14.32 -18.60
CA PRO A 100 -0.78 14.92 -17.26
C PRO A 100 -0.65 13.86 -16.16
N ALA A 101 0.02 14.22 -15.06
CA ALA A 101 0.15 13.32 -13.93
C ALA A 101 -1.21 13.17 -13.21
N PRO A 102 -1.59 11.95 -12.81
CA PRO A 102 -2.82 11.72 -12.03
C PRO A 102 -2.71 12.30 -10.62
N ARG A 103 -3.85 12.38 -9.92
CA ARG A 103 -3.84 12.54 -8.46
C ARG A 103 -3.13 11.34 -7.85
N ILE A 104 -2.53 11.52 -6.68
CA ILE A 104 -1.82 10.44 -5.96
C ILE A 104 -2.35 10.40 -4.53
N LEU A 105 -2.81 9.23 -4.11
CA LEU A 105 -3.17 8.93 -2.73
C LEU A 105 -2.07 8.06 -2.12
N VAL A 106 -1.31 8.64 -1.21
CA VAL A 106 -0.35 7.90 -0.39
C VAL A 106 -1.10 7.24 0.75
N THR A 107 -1.04 5.92 0.81
CA THR A 107 -1.74 5.16 1.85
C THR A 107 -0.72 4.44 2.72
N SER A 108 -0.70 4.75 4.03
CA SER A 108 0.07 3.94 4.96
C SER A 108 -0.59 2.57 5.11
N PRO A 109 0.18 1.48 5.10
CA PRO A 109 -0.39 0.15 5.31
C PRO A 109 -0.89 -0.01 6.74
N VAL A 110 -1.71 -1.02 6.99
CA VAL A 110 -2.12 -1.38 8.36
C VAL A 110 -0.89 -1.73 9.20
N ALA A 111 -0.95 -1.38 10.49
CA ALA A 111 0.14 -1.69 11.40
C ALA A 111 0.30 -3.21 11.57
N LEU A 112 1.54 -3.68 11.61
CA LEU A 112 1.87 -5.05 11.93
C LEU A 112 1.50 -5.41 13.37
N GLY A 113 1.09 -6.65 13.60
CA GLY A 113 0.91 -7.19 14.94
C GLY A 113 2.23 -7.33 15.70
N THR A 114 2.16 -7.87 16.92
CA THR A 114 3.32 -8.02 17.83
C THR A 114 3.56 -9.44 18.31
N GLU A 115 2.66 -10.37 18.02
CA GLU A 115 2.69 -11.74 18.53
C GLU A 115 3.44 -12.69 17.57
N TRP A 116 4.70 -12.36 17.28
CA TRP A 116 5.52 -13.04 16.27
C TRP A 116 5.82 -14.51 16.57
N ASP A 117 5.90 -14.90 17.85
CA ASP A 117 6.17 -16.27 18.27
C ASP A 117 5.06 -17.25 17.86
N ASN A 118 3.88 -16.73 17.53
CA ASN A 118 2.72 -17.53 17.15
C ASN A 118 2.54 -17.66 15.62
N THR A 119 3.49 -17.18 14.82
CA THR A 119 3.40 -17.21 13.36
C THR A 119 4.73 -17.55 12.70
N ILE A 120 4.68 -18.30 11.60
CA ILE A 120 5.87 -18.55 10.75
C ILE A 120 6.47 -17.24 10.21
N LEU A 121 5.69 -16.17 10.12
CA LEU A 121 6.15 -14.87 9.68
C LEU A 121 7.13 -14.20 10.64
N GLY A 122 7.19 -14.64 11.93
CA GLY A 122 8.22 -14.26 12.88
C GLY A 122 9.65 -14.64 12.46
N THR A 123 9.81 -15.48 11.42
CA THR A 123 11.13 -15.69 10.79
C THR A 123 11.58 -14.55 9.89
N CYS A 124 10.67 -13.68 9.49
CA CYS A 124 10.91 -12.55 8.58
C CYS A 124 10.68 -11.20 9.24
N PHE A 125 9.85 -11.13 10.28
CA PHE A 125 9.44 -9.92 10.98
C PHE A 125 9.65 -10.08 12.49
N ASP A 126 9.77 -8.97 13.19
CA ASP A 126 9.96 -8.93 14.65
C ASP A 126 9.32 -7.69 15.28
N THR A 127 9.61 -7.44 16.55
CA THR A 127 9.16 -6.24 17.26
C THR A 127 9.61 -4.96 16.57
N ALA A 128 10.85 -4.89 16.07
CA ALA A 128 11.34 -3.72 15.35
C ALA A 128 10.59 -3.50 14.02
N SER A 129 10.17 -4.57 13.35
CA SER A 129 9.28 -4.48 12.18
C SER A 129 7.93 -3.85 12.54
N SER A 130 7.35 -4.26 13.69
CA SER A 130 6.10 -3.68 14.20
C SER A 130 6.25 -2.20 14.57
N GLU A 131 7.38 -1.81 15.17
CA GLU A 131 7.68 -0.41 15.51
C GLU A 131 7.83 0.45 14.26
N LYS A 132 8.59 -0.02 13.25
CA LYS A 132 8.71 0.66 11.94
C LYS A 132 7.33 0.83 11.29
N SER A 133 6.53 -0.22 11.26
CA SER A 133 5.18 -0.21 10.70
C SER A 133 4.28 0.85 11.33
N ARG A 134 4.33 1.01 12.68
CA ARG A 134 3.56 2.05 13.39
C ARG A 134 4.06 3.46 13.14
N ALA A 135 5.31 3.64 12.74
CA ALA A 135 5.86 4.95 12.39
C ALA A 135 5.49 5.41 10.97
N LEU A 136 5.11 4.49 10.07
CA LEU A 136 4.83 4.81 8.67
C LEU A 136 3.72 5.84 8.48
N PRO A 137 2.60 5.84 9.23
CA PRO A 137 1.53 6.83 9.01
C PRO A 137 2.02 8.28 9.11
N GLU A 138 2.77 8.62 10.15
CA GLU A 138 3.33 9.96 10.34
C GLU A 138 4.31 10.33 9.22
N ILE A 139 5.20 9.41 8.89
CA ILE A 139 6.20 9.59 7.82
C ILE A 139 5.52 9.77 6.47
N TYR A 140 4.51 8.96 6.15
CA TYR A 140 3.80 9.04 4.88
C TYR A 140 2.93 10.28 4.77
N ALA A 141 2.32 10.73 5.88
CA ALA A 141 1.62 12.01 5.92
C ALA A 141 2.57 13.19 5.61
N TYR A 142 3.78 13.17 6.19
CA TYR A 142 4.81 14.16 5.90
C TYR A 142 5.24 14.11 4.41
N ILE A 143 5.51 12.92 3.87
CA ILE A 143 5.91 12.74 2.46
C ILE A 143 4.77 13.18 1.52
N ALA A 144 3.52 12.81 1.80
CA ALA A 144 2.36 13.24 1.01
C ALA A 144 2.22 14.75 1.00
N SER A 145 2.28 15.40 2.17
CA SER A 145 2.21 16.85 2.31
C SER A 145 3.30 17.56 1.51
N ARG A 146 4.55 17.13 1.62
CA ARG A 146 5.67 17.68 0.84
C ARG A 146 5.45 17.62 -0.66
N ASN A 147 4.76 16.59 -1.11
CA ASN A 147 4.52 16.33 -2.52
C ASN A 147 3.16 16.86 -3.00
N GLY A 148 2.34 17.49 -2.15
CA GLY A 148 0.99 17.89 -2.52
C GLY A 148 0.13 16.69 -2.97
N CYS A 149 0.30 15.56 -2.31
CA CYS A 149 -0.49 14.34 -2.48
C CYS A 149 -1.55 14.23 -1.38
N ASP A 150 -2.61 13.49 -1.66
CA ASP A 150 -3.56 13.09 -0.63
C ASP A 150 -2.93 11.99 0.25
N PHE A 151 -3.38 11.90 1.51
CA PHE A 151 -2.91 10.89 2.47
C PHE A 151 -4.08 10.15 3.10
N PHE A 152 -3.91 8.83 3.30
CA PHE A 152 -4.87 7.97 3.98
C PHE A 152 -4.15 6.99 4.90
N ASP A 153 -4.60 6.89 6.15
CA ASP A 153 -4.08 5.92 7.11
C ASP A 153 -4.97 4.66 7.15
N ALA A 154 -4.51 3.57 6.56
CA ALA A 154 -5.26 2.31 6.55
C ALA A 154 -5.41 1.70 7.95
N ALA A 155 -4.51 2.01 8.90
CA ALA A 155 -4.58 1.48 10.26
C ALA A 155 -5.76 2.04 11.08
N LEU A 156 -6.37 3.14 10.66
CA LEU A 156 -7.60 3.66 11.25
C LEU A 156 -8.86 2.89 10.82
N HIS A 157 -8.77 2.06 9.79
CA HIS A 157 -9.93 1.39 9.17
C HIS A 157 -9.82 -0.13 9.15
N ALA A 158 -8.63 -0.68 9.32
CA ALA A 158 -8.38 -2.11 9.30
C ALA A 158 -7.19 -2.49 10.19
N LYS A 159 -7.08 -3.75 10.54
CA LYS A 159 -5.98 -4.29 11.35
C LYS A 159 -5.44 -5.59 10.78
N ALA A 160 -4.19 -5.93 11.12
CA ALA A 160 -3.60 -7.21 10.78
C ALA A 160 -4.36 -8.36 11.45
N GLY A 161 -4.47 -9.48 10.73
CA GLY A 161 -5.07 -10.70 11.23
C GLY A 161 -4.15 -11.48 12.18
N ARG A 162 -4.49 -12.74 12.40
CA ARG A 162 -3.81 -13.63 13.36
C ARG A 162 -2.31 -13.87 13.05
N ASP A 163 -1.90 -13.71 11.81
CA ASP A 163 -0.51 -13.88 11.38
C ASP A 163 0.32 -12.60 11.53
N CYS A 164 -0.26 -11.56 12.13
CA CYS A 164 0.34 -10.25 12.37
C CYS A 164 0.62 -9.41 11.11
N VAL A 165 0.29 -9.88 9.90
CA VAL A 165 0.63 -9.21 8.63
C VAL A 165 -0.58 -9.03 7.72
N HIS A 166 -1.29 -10.13 7.40
CA HIS A 166 -2.33 -10.11 6.40
C HIS A 166 -3.69 -9.72 6.97
N LEU A 167 -4.50 -9.06 6.14
CA LEU A 167 -5.87 -8.71 6.46
C LEU A 167 -6.78 -9.94 6.42
N ALA A 168 -7.68 -10.06 7.40
CA ALA A 168 -8.80 -10.98 7.30
C ALA A 168 -9.85 -10.46 6.28
N PRO A 169 -10.77 -11.31 5.77
CA PRO A 169 -11.78 -10.87 4.80
C PRO A 169 -12.63 -9.69 5.27
N GLU A 170 -12.94 -9.61 6.56
CA GLU A 170 -13.67 -8.48 7.15
C GLU A 170 -12.86 -7.18 7.07
N GLU A 171 -11.58 -7.25 7.37
CA GLU A 171 -10.68 -6.09 7.33
C GLU A 171 -10.45 -5.60 5.88
N HIS A 172 -10.48 -6.50 4.90
CA HIS A 172 -10.51 -6.12 3.49
C HIS A 172 -11.79 -5.35 3.14
N ARG A 173 -12.96 -5.76 3.67
CA ARG A 173 -14.22 -5.02 3.46
C ARG A 173 -14.19 -3.63 4.07
N ASN A 174 -13.72 -3.53 5.33
CA ASN A 174 -13.62 -2.26 6.03
C ASN A 174 -12.70 -1.27 5.27
N LEU A 175 -11.52 -1.73 4.90
CA LEU A 175 -10.54 -0.93 4.16
C LEU A 175 -11.06 -0.52 2.78
N GLY A 176 -11.66 -1.44 2.04
CA GLY A 176 -12.19 -1.17 0.70
C GLY A 176 -13.30 -0.13 0.71
N ALA A 177 -14.23 -0.24 1.68
CA ALA A 177 -15.33 0.73 1.85
C ALA A 177 -14.78 2.13 2.24
N ALA A 178 -13.83 2.19 3.17
CA ALA A 178 -13.22 3.46 3.59
C ALA A 178 -12.44 4.13 2.44
N LEU A 179 -11.66 3.36 1.67
CA LEU A 179 -10.95 3.87 0.50
C LEU A 179 -11.91 4.35 -0.59
N ALA A 180 -13.07 3.71 -0.79
CA ALA A 180 -14.07 4.17 -1.75
C ALA A 180 -14.58 5.58 -1.41
N LEU A 181 -14.85 5.85 -0.13
CA LEU A 181 -15.25 7.18 0.33
C LEU A 181 -14.15 8.22 0.06
N GLU A 182 -12.91 7.87 0.36
CA GLU A 182 -11.78 8.77 0.14
C GLU A 182 -11.55 9.04 -1.35
N VAL A 183 -11.65 8.03 -2.23
CA VAL A 183 -11.57 8.19 -3.69
C VAL A 183 -12.67 9.15 -4.19
N LYS A 184 -13.91 9.01 -3.72
CA LYS A 184 -15.01 9.93 -4.07
C LYS A 184 -14.71 11.35 -3.61
N ARG A 185 -14.19 11.53 -2.39
CA ARG A 185 -13.77 12.85 -1.88
C ARG A 185 -12.70 13.49 -2.80
N ILE A 186 -11.71 12.70 -3.23
CA ILE A 186 -10.60 13.19 -4.06
C ILE A 186 -11.09 13.56 -5.47
N LEU A 187 -11.87 12.70 -6.12
CA LEU A 187 -12.19 12.84 -7.54
C LEU A 187 -13.49 13.63 -7.79
N CYS A 188 -14.45 13.57 -6.85
CA CYS A 188 -15.77 14.21 -7.03
C CYS A 188 -15.95 15.46 -6.16
N GLY A 189 -15.04 15.73 -5.19
CA GLY A 189 -15.14 16.91 -4.32
C GLY A 189 -16.27 16.85 -3.30
N SER A 190 -16.74 15.64 -2.96
CA SER A 190 -17.88 15.40 -2.04
C SER A 190 -17.43 14.92 -0.66
#